data_fb6e72d523955749eb6edc664dc16f95
#
_entry.id   fb6e72d523955749eb6edc664dc16f95
#
_cell.length_a   1.000
_cell.length_b   1.000
_cell.length_c   1.000
_cell.angle_alpha   90.00
_cell.angle_beta   90.00
_cell.angle_gamma   90.00
#
_symmetry.space_group_name_H-M   'P 1'
#
loop_
_entity.id
_entity.type
_entity.pdbx_description
1 polymer ?
#
loop_
_entity_poly.entity_id
_entity_poly.type
_entity_poly.pdbx_seq_one_letter_code
_entity_poly.pdbx_strand_id
1 'polypeptide(L)'
;MAGAALPARVCRDLLSDRGEYVSAQPSRTTAPVFRTPKNVQTVGFLARTTAAKLTDAAGWLFRHKQWGVGIVDVPIQSFLDPRFRPEVRWLPPSDRRHFLADPFGIRSDQTLTILAEELDQAEQVGRVVAIECPEVGAPTIRRGILELAVHASYPYVVEHEGEIFCIPETSASKDVVLYKAIDFPARWEKVATLVQGIAALDASLVRFDGRWWMFYGVEGTAGTVTLHAMHAPDLRGPWMPHGANPLKMDVRSTRPGGTPFVHQGTLYRPAQDCSRGYGGAVALNRVTRLSPVDFHEEVVTFVRPDAHGPFPAGIHTLSAVGDRTVIDGQRRLFVPALFFAQLRKMLRRLGRAKF
;
A
#
# COMPACT_ATOMS: atom_id res chain seq x y z
N MET A 1 -9.47 -13.07 -9.87
CA MET A 1 -10.94 -13.25 -9.72
C MET A 1 -11.70 -11.94 -9.50
N ALA A 2 -11.12 -10.80 -9.84
CA ALA A 2 -11.80 -9.49 -9.82
C ALA A 2 -13.03 -9.41 -10.73
N GLY A 3 -13.16 -10.32 -11.71
CA GLY A 3 -14.24 -10.30 -12.68
C GLY A 3 -15.64 -10.67 -12.18
N ALA A 4 -15.78 -11.33 -11.04
CA ALA A 4 -17.08 -11.80 -10.57
C ALA A 4 -18.01 -10.67 -10.06
N ALA A 5 -17.46 -9.58 -9.54
CA ALA A 5 -18.24 -8.43 -9.06
C ALA A 5 -18.49 -7.38 -10.16
N LEU A 6 -17.74 -7.44 -11.26
CA LEU A 6 -17.84 -6.46 -12.35
C LEU A 6 -19.22 -6.45 -13.03
N PRO A 7 -19.83 -7.59 -13.39
CA PRO A 7 -21.17 -7.62 -13.99
C PRO A 7 -22.23 -6.99 -13.07
N ALA A 8 -22.21 -7.30 -11.78
CA ALA A 8 -23.16 -6.75 -10.83
C ALA A 8 -23.00 -5.23 -10.63
N ARG A 9 -21.76 -4.72 -10.74
CA ARG A 9 -21.50 -3.27 -10.74
C ARG A 9 -22.03 -2.61 -12.01
N VAL A 10 -21.69 -3.17 -13.18
CA VAL A 10 -22.18 -2.66 -14.47
C VAL A 10 -23.71 -2.62 -14.50
N CYS A 11 -24.39 -3.67 -14.02
CA CYS A 11 -25.85 -3.68 -13.93
C CYS A 11 -26.39 -2.58 -13.01
N ARG A 12 -25.76 -2.35 -11.85
CA ARG A 12 -26.15 -1.26 -10.93
C ARG A 12 -25.95 0.11 -11.57
N ASP A 13 -24.81 0.31 -12.24
CA ASP A 13 -24.48 1.59 -12.88
C ASP A 13 -25.46 1.88 -14.03
N LEU A 14 -25.83 0.87 -14.83
CA LEU A 14 -26.86 0.99 -15.85
C LEU A 14 -28.25 1.33 -15.26
N LEU A 15 -28.64 0.68 -14.15
CA LEU A 15 -29.92 0.94 -13.48
C LEU A 15 -29.99 2.32 -12.81
N SER A 16 -28.85 2.92 -12.50
CA SER A 16 -28.74 4.24 -11.85
C SER A 16 -28.30 5.36 -12.80
N ASP A 17 -28.42 5.15 -14.10
CA ASP A 17 -28.08 6.11 -15.17
C ASP A 17 -26.60 6.56 -15.16
N ARG A 18 -25.72 5.75 -14.57
CA ARG A 18 -24.26 5.97 -14.52
C ARG A 18 -23.50 5.06 -15.50
N GLY A 19 -24.19 4.49 -16.47
CA GLY A 19 -23.67 3.47 -17.38
C GLY A 19 -23.07 3.99 -18.69
N GLU A 20 -22.95 5.29 -18.90
CA GLU A 20 -22.44 5.89 -20.15
C GLU A 20 -21.05 5.34 -20.55
N TYR A 21 -20.19 5.03 -19.57
CA TYR A 21 -18.87 4.44 -19.84
C TYR A 21 -18.92 3.07 -20.53
N VAL A 22 -20.03 2.35 -20.42
CA VAL A 22 -20.20 1.02 -21.02
C VAL A 22 -20.35 1.13 -22.53
N SER A 23 -21.03 2.18 -23.01
CA SER A 23 -21.24 2.46 -24.42
C SER A 23 -20.20 3.39 -25.04
N ALA A 24 -19.51 4.20 -24.19
CA ALA A 24 -18.60 5.25 -24.65
C ALA A 24 -17.27 4.73 -25.25
N GLN A 25 -16.89 3.47 -24.99
CA GLN A 25 -15.65 2.93 -25.53
C GLN A 25 -15.86 1.55 -26.18
N PRO A 26 -15.53 1.41 -27.45
CA PRO A 26 -15.52 0.10 -28.09
C PRO A 26 -14.49 -0.81 -27.42
N SER A 27 -14.75 -2.11 -27.39
CA SER A 27 -13.78 -3.09 -26.88
C SER A 27 -12.47 -2.95 -27.65
N ARG A 28 -11.39 -2.68 -26.91
CA ARG A 28 -10.01 -2.60 -27.45
C ARG A 28 -9.24 -3.90 -27.27
N THR A 29 -9.91 -4.98 -26.87
CA THR A 29 -9.23 -6.25 -26.69
C THR A 29 -8.81 -6.85 -28.03
N THR A 30 -7.55 -7.21 -28.14
CA THR A 30 -6.98 -8.02 -29.22
C THR A 30 -6.87 -9.49 -28.78
N ALA A 31 -7.46 -9.82 -27.64
CA ALA A 31 -7.42 -11.19 -27.11
C ALA A 31 -8.10 -12.16 -28.10
N PRO A 32 -7.48 -13.29 -28.42
CA PRO A 32 -8.08 -14.28 -29.29
C PRO A 32 -9.32 -14.91 -28.63
N VAL A 33 -10.31 -15.23 -29.44
CA VAL A 33 -11.45 -16.01 -28.97
C VAL A 33 -11.02 -17.46 -28.78
N PHE A 34 -10.96 -17.89 -27.52
CA PHE A 34 -10.62 -19.28 -27.20
C PHE A 34 -11.85 -20.17 -27.37
N ARG A 35 -11.67 -21.27 -28.09
CA ARG A 35 -12.65 -22.35 -28.17
C ARG A 35 -12.42 -23.36 -27.05
N THR A 36 -13.33 -24.30 -26.85
CA THR A 36 -13.18 -25.41 -25.91
C THR A 36 -11.81 -26.08 -26.09
N PRO A 37 -10.98 -26.19 -25.04
CA PRO A 37 -9.64 -26.74 -25.16
C PRO A 37 -9.68 -28.22 -25.52
N LYS A 38 -8.74 -28.65 -26.37
CA LYS A 38 -8.53 -30.07 -26.65
C LYS A 38 -7.84 -30.77 -25.44
N ASN A 39 -8.03 -32.08 -25.29
CA ASN A 39 -7.47 -32.85 -24.17
C ASN A 39 -5.95 -32.60 -23.95
N VAL A 40 -5.17 -32.53 -25.04
CA VAL A 40 -3.73 -32.24 -24.95
C VAL A 40 -3.44 -30.84 -24.37
N GLN A 41 -4.26 -29.85 -24.72
CA GLN A 41 -4.13 -28.49 -24.17
C GLN A 41 -4.51 -28.47 -22.69
N THR A 42 -5.54 -29.24 -22.30
CA THR A 42 -5.95 -29.38 -20.90
C THR A 42 -4.88 -30.06 -20.06
N VAL A 43 -4.30 -31.16 -20.57
CA VAL A 43 -3.18 -31.85 -19.89
C VAL A 43 -1.97 -30.92 -19.78
N GLY A 44 -1.62 -30.21 -20.85
CA GLY A 44 -0.53 -29.21 -20.82
C GLY A 44 -0.77 -28.07 -19.83
N PHE A 45 -2.01 -27.59 -19.74
CA PHE A 45 -2.42 -26.59 -18.76
C PHE A 45 -2.29 -27.12 -17.32
N LEU A 46 -2.80 -28.32 -17.06
CA LEU A 46 -2.71 -28.95 -15.73
C LEU A 46 -1.27 -29.18 -15.32
N ALA A 47 -0.42 -29.69 -16.24
CA ALA A 47 1.00 -29.91 -15.97
C ALA A 47 1.73 -28.60 -15.63
N ARG A 48 1.53 -27.54 -16.43
CA ARG A 48 2.11 -26.22 -16.16
C ARG A 48 1.62 -25.61 -14.86
N THR A 49 0.31 -25.69 -14.58
CA THR A 49 -0.27 -25.16 -13.35
C THR A 49 0.24 -25.91 -12.12
N THR A 50 0.39 -27.23 -12.22
CA THR A 50 0.93 -28.06 -11.13
C THR A 50 2.41 -27.74 -10.90
N ALA A 51 3.21 -27.66 -11.96
CA ALA A 51 4.62 -27.27 -11.86
C ALA A 51 4.78 -25.87 -11.26
N ALA A 52 3.97 -24.89 -11.70
CA ALA A 52 3.97 -23.55 -11.12
C ALA A 52 3.60 -23.58 -9.63
N LYS A 53 2.55 -24.32 -9.23
CA LYS A 53 2.19 -24.46 -7.81
C LYS A 53 3.29 -25.11 -6.97
N LEU A 54 4.00 -26.10 -7.51
CA LEU A 54 5.12 -26.75 -6.81
C LEU A 54 6.30 -25.79 -6.66
N THR A 55 6.64 -25.03 -7.70
CA THR A 55 7.70 -24.01 -7.65
C THR A 55 7.35 -22.86 -6.70
N ASP A 56 6.09 -22.44 -6.68
CA ASP A 56 5.59 -21.42 -5.75
C ASP A 56 5.61 -21.93 -4.30
N ALA A 57 5.20 -23.19 -4.06
CA ALA A 57 5.25 -23.81 -2.75
C ALA A 57 6.69 -23.95 -2.23
N ALA A 58 7.62 -24.43 -3.08
CA ALA A 58 9.04 -24.48 -2.75
C ALA A 58 9.61 -23.07 -2.51
N GLY A 59 9.26 -22.11 -3.37
CA GLY A 59 9.61 -20.70 -3.18
C GLY A 59 9.09 -20.15 -1.84
N TRP A 60 7.84 -20.46 -1.49
CA TRP A 60 7.23 -20.04 -0.23
C TRP A 60 7.91 -20.66 1.01
N LEU A 61 8.33 -21.92 0.92
CA LEU A 61 9.02 -22.61 2.02
C LEU A 61 10.44 -22.08 2.29
N PHE A 62 11.15 -21.67 1.24
CA PHE A 62 12.58 -21.35 1.35
C PHE A 62 12.93 -19.90 1.06
N ARG A 63 12.05 -19.12 0.42
CA ARG A 63 12.28 -17.73 0.06
C ARG A 63 11.38 -16.80 0.85
N HIS A 64 12.00 -16.03 1.73
CA HIS A 64 11.31 -15.03 2.53
C HIS A 64 11.38 -13.68 1.86
N LYS A 65 10.26 -12.97 1.90
CA LYS A 65 10.19 -11.57 1.52
C LYS A 65 10.84 -10.77 2.63
N GLN A 66 11.80 -9.95 2.29
CA GLN A 66 12.38 -8.95 3.18
C GLN A 66 12.20 -7.59 2.54
N TRP A 67 11.65 -6.67 3.31
CA TRP A 67 11.54 -5.27 2.94
C TRP A 67 12.66 -4.47 3.59
N GLY A 68 13.00 -3.34 2.98
CA GLY A 68 13.93 -2.37 3.51
C GLY A 68 13.47 -0.97 3.15
N VAL A 69 13.88 0.00 3.94
CA VAL A 69 13.56 1.41 3.76
C VAL A 69 14.72 2.12 3.08
N GLY A 70 14.41 2.98 2.10
CA GLY A 70 15.35 3.79 1.37
C GLY A 70 14.97 5.27 1.37
N ILE A 71 15.97 6.13 1.26
CA ILE A 71 15.84 7.58 1.17
C ILE A 71 16.34 8.02 -0.19
N VAL A 72 15.59 8.88 -0.85
CA VAL A 72 15.92 9.51 -2.13
C VAL A 72 15.97 11.01 -1.90
N ASP A 73 17.12 11.63 -2.18
CA ASP A 73 17.36 13.05 -1.90
C ASP A 73 16.80 13.95 -3.02
N VAL A 74 15.56 13.66 -3.45
CA VAL A 74 14.75 14.50 -4.34
C VAL A 74 13.27 14.42 -3.94
N PRO A 75 12.48 15.47 -4.27
CA PRO A 75 11.07 15.51 -3.95
C PRO A 75 10.24 14.50 -4.77
N ILE A 76 9.11 14.08 -4.21
CA ILE A 76 8.25 13.01 -4.76
C ILE A 76 7.76 13.28 -6.21
N GLN A 77 7.56 14.53 -6.60
CA GLN A 77 7.15 14.87 -7.96
C GLN A 77 8.18 14.51 -9.03
N SER A 78 9.45 14.32 -8.67
CA SER A 78 10.50 13.83 -9.59
C SER A 78 10.16 12.47 -10.20
N PHE A 79 9.39 11.66 -9.49
CA PHE A 79 8.93 10.35 -9.96
C PHE A 79 7.81 10.42 -11.02
N LEU A 80 7.30 11.61 -11.34
CA LEU A 80 6.38 11.79 -12.46
C LEU A 80 7.08 11.66 -13.83
N ASP A 81 8.40 11.86 -13.91
CA ASP A 81 9.15 11.53 -15.13
C ASP A 81 9.39 10.02 -15.22
N PRO A 82 8.82 9.32 -16.21
CA PRO A 82 8.97 7.87 -16.36
C PRO A 82 10.43 7.44 -16.64
N ARG A 83 11.31 8.38 -17.02
CA ARG A 83 12.75 8.14 -17.25
C ARG A 83 13.57 8.33 -16.00
N PHE A 84 13.01 8.92 -14.95
CA PHE A 84 13.72 9.16 -13.70
C PHE A 84 14.17 7.85 -13.09
N ARG A 85 15.44 7.80 -12.69
CA ARG A 85 16.06 6.64 -12.01
C ARG A 85 16.68 7.16 -10.72
N PRO A 86 16.03 6.95 -9.57
CA PRO A 86 16.53 7.46 -8.32
C PRO A 86 17.81 6.76 -7.88
N GLU A 87 18.75 7.52 -7.36
CA GLU A 87 19.76 6.99 -6.47
C GLU A 87 19.15 6.83 -5.08
N VAL A 88 19.13 5.59 -4.57
CA VAL A 88 18.46 5.25 -3.32
C VAL A 88 19.51 4.92 -2.27
N ARG A 89 19.52 5.70 -1.20
CA ARG A 89 20.30 5.39 0.00
C ARG A 89 19.51 4.47 0.92
N TRP A 90 19.78 3.18 0.79
CA TRP A 90 19.11 2.16 1.59
C TRP A 90 19.61 2.18 3.03
N LEU A 91 18.69 2.13 3.98
CA LEU A 91 19.01 2.00 5.40
C LEU A 91 19.52 0.57 5.69
N PRO A 92 20.38 0.41 6.70
CA PRO A 92 20.82 -0.90 7.14
C PRO A 92 19.61 -1.79 7.50
N PRO A 93 19.61 -3.08 7.11
CA PRO A 93 18.56 -4.00 7.54
C PRO A 93 18.58 -4.18 9.05
N SER A 94 17.38 -4.29 9.68
CA SER A 94 17.28 -4.54 11.12
C SER A 94 17.99 -5.83 11.52
N ASP A 95 17.54 -6.96 10.99
CA ASP A 95 18.12 -8.30 11.13
C ASP A 95 17.44 -9.27 10.15
N ARG A 96 17.70 -10.58 10.28
CA ARG A 96 17.09 -11.61 9.43
C ARG A 96 15.66 -12.00 9.84
N ARG A 97 15.23 -11.64 11.05
CA ARG A 97 13.90 -11.95 11.59
C ARG A 97 12.93 -10.81 11.35
N HIS A 98 13.42 -9.57 11.38
CA HIS A 98 12.60 -8.37 11.21
C HIS A 98 12.88 -7.71 9.86
N PHE A 99 11.87 -7.05 9.32
CA PHE A 99 12.04 -6.15 8.19
C PHE A 99 11.29 -4.83 8.41
N LEU A 100 11.69 -3.80 7.69
CA LEU A 100 11.10 -2.48 7.72
C LEU A 100 10.38 -2.22 6.41
N ALA A 101 9.14 -1.73 6.49
CA ALA A 101 8.28 -1.40 5.35
C ALA A 101 7.44 -0.16 5.63
N ASP A 102 6.69 0.32 4.64
CA ASP A 102 5.72 1.41 4.74
C ASP A 102 6.29 2.70 5.38
N PRO A 103 7.38 3.29 4.84
CA PRO A 103 8.00 4.45 5.43
C PRO A 103 7.22 5.73 5.18
N PHE A 104 7.02 6.50 6.25
CA PHE A 104 6.55 7.89 6.22
C PHE A 104 7.44 8.73 7.13
N GLY A 105 7.73 9.96 6.76
CA GLY A 105 8.71 10.72 7.51
C GLY A 105 8.31 12.16 7.78
N ILE A 106 8.92 12.71 8.84
CA ILE A 106 8.92 14.13 9.18
C ILE A 106 10.39 14.57 9.25
N ARG A 107 10.67 15.73 8.68
CA ARG A 107 11.97 16.37 8.82
C ARG A 107 11.86 17.50 9.84
N SER A 108 12.68 17.43 10.88
CA SER A 108 12.89 18.53 11.83
C SER A 108 14.36 18.90 11.88
N ASP A 109 14.68 20.17 11.67
CA ASP A 109 16.05 20.72 11.68
C ASP A 109 17.07 19.84 10.91
N GLN A 110 17.91 19.09 11.62
CA GLN A 110 19.00 18.27 11.06
C GLN A 110 18.69 16.75 11.13
N THR A 111 17.45 16.38 11.44
CA THR A 111 17.07 14.96 11.59
C THR A 111 15.86 14.63 10.73
N LEU A 112 16.01 13.59 9.92
CA LEU A 112 14.88 12.94 9.25
C LEU A 112 14.41 11.79 10.15
N THR A 113 13.20 11.89 10.68
CA THR A 113 12.56 10.80 11.43
C THR A 113 11.56 10.09 10.55
N ILE A 114 11.73 8.79 10.34
CA ILE A 114 10.88 7.94 9.52
C ILE A 114 10.10 7.02 10.45
N LEU A 115 8.77 7.07 10.39
CA LEU A 115 7.91 6.04 10.95
C LEU A 115 7.78 4.91 9.93
N ALA A 116 7.89 3.67 10.39
CA ALA A 116 7.81 2.49 9.52
C ALA A 116 7.16 1.32 10.25
N GLU A 117 6.66 0.35 9.49
CA GLU A 117 6.32 -0.96 10.03
C GLU A 117 7.61 -1.76 10.28
N GLU A 118 7.80 -2.27 11.48
CA GLU A 118 8.74 -3.36 11.76
C GLU A 118 7.94 -4.66 11.92
N LEU A 119 8.06 -5.57 10.95
CA LEU A 119 7.37 -6.85 10.99
C LEU A 119 8.30 -7.95 11.50
N ASP A 120 7.88 -8.64 12.56
CA ASP A 120 8.48 -9.90 13.00
C ASP A 120 7.99 -11.05 12.12
N GLN A 121 8.89 -11.63 11.35
CA GLN A 121 8.57 -12.72 10.43
C GLN A 121 8.15 -14.03 11.13
N ALA A 122 8.51 -14.22 12.37
CA ALA A 122 8.11 -15.40 13.15
C ALA A 122 6.71 -15.23 13.75
N GLU A 123 6.43 -14.07 14.33
CA GLU A 123 5.13 -13.76 14.95
C GLU A 123 4.08 -13.32 13.91
N GLN A 124 4.54 -12.74 12.80
CA GLN A 124 3.70 -12.12 11.74
C GLN A 124 2.88 -10.95 12.31
N VAL A 125 3.50 -10.18 13.18
CA VAL A 125 2.93 -8.98 13.79
C VAL A 125 3.81 -7.79 13.42
N GLY A 126 3.20 -6.79 12.78
CA GLY A 126 3.81 -5.49 12.51
C GLY A 126 3.63 -4.55 13.69
N ARG A 127 4.65 -3.74 13.97
CA ARG A 127 4.64 -2.68 14.97
C ARG A 127 5.20 -1.41 14.37
N VAL A 128 4.69 -0.28 14.80
CA VAL A 128 5.21 1.03 14.37
C VAL A 128 6.50 1.33 15.13
N VAL A 129 7.55 1.65 14.38
CA VAL A 129 8.84 2.09 14.91
C VAL A 129 9.24 3.44 14.32
N ALA A 130 10.10 4.18 15.00
CA ALA A 130 10.74 5.37 14.47
C ALA A 130 12.20 5.09 14.13
N ILE A 131 12.63 5.55 12.96
CA ILE A 131 14.01 5.50 12.49
C ILE A 131 14.50 6.94 12.46
N GLU A 132 15.38 7.29 13.37
CA GLU A 132 15.98 8.62 13.44
C GLU A 132 17.26 8.61 12.58
N CYS A 133 17.25 9.40 11.52
CA CYS A 133 18.34 9.52 10.55
C CYS A 133 18.95 10.92 10.67
N PRO A 134 19.97 11.11 11.49
CA PRO A 134 20.68 12.38 11.58
C PRO A 134 21.46 12.64 10.27
N GLU A 135 21.75 13.90 9.95
CA GLU A 135 22.57 14.23 8.78
C GLU A 135 23.99 13.66 8.89
N VAL A 136 24.51 13.58 10.10
CA VAL A 136 25.82 13.00 10.41
C VAL A 136 25.64 11.90 11.46
N GLY A 137 26.03 10.67 11.12
CA GLY A 137 25.93 9.53 12.02
C GLY A 137 25.13 8.36 11.44
N ALA A 138 25.01 7.31 12.21
CA ALA A 138 24.25 6.13 11.83
C ALA A 138 22.77 6.30 12.23
N PRO A 139 21.82 5.77 11.43
CA PRO A 139 20.43 5.75 11.81
C PRO A 139 20.21 4.87 13.04
N THR A 140 19.27 5.27 13.91
CA THR A 140 18.87 4.52 15.09
C THR A 140 17.40 4.16 15.02
N ILE A 141 17.03 2.98 15.55
CA ILE A 141 15.65 2.51 15.56
C ILE A 141 15.12 2.58 16.99
N ARG A 142 14.05 3.34 17.19
CA ARG A 142 13.29 3.42 18.43
C ARG A 142 12.04 2.60 18.33
N ARG A 143 11.88 1.62 19.19
CA ARG A 143 10.70 0.75 19.32
C ARG A 143 9.80 1.22 20.46
N GLY A 144 8.55 0.71 20.49
CA GLY A 144 7.60 1.04 21.56
C GLY A 144 7.10 2.47 21.54
N ILE A 145 7.10 3.12 20.37
CA ILE A 145 6.63 4.50 20.22
C ILE A 145 5.11 4.60 20.20
N LEU A 146 4.44 3.57 19.66
CA LEU A 146 3.00 3.46 19.56
C LEU A 146 2.61 1.99 19.78
N GLU A 147 2.25 1.65 21.01
CA GLU A 147 1.89 0.27 21.36
C GLU A 147 0.41 0.01 21.11
N LEU A 148 0.14 -0.84 20.13
CA LEU A 148 -1.21 -1.23 19.73
C LEU A 148 -1.41 -2.72 19.94
N ALA A 149 -2.62 -3.12 20.38
CA ALA A 149 -2.95 -4.51 20.68
C ALA A 149 -3.09 -5.41 19.44
N VAL A 150 -3.10 -4.80 18.26
CA VAL A 150 -3.26 -5.46 16.97
C VAL A 150 -2.04 -5.22 16.08
N HIS A 151 -1.94 -5.97 14.99
CA HIS A 151 -1.00 -5.67 13.92
C HIS A 151 -1.17 -4.22 13.45
N ALA A 152 -0.06 -3.50 13.36
CA ALA A 152 -0.02 -2.11 12.90
C ALA A 152 1.02 -1.94 11.81
N SER A 153 0.62 -1.36 10.68
CA SER A 153 1.43 -1.06 9.50
C SER A 153 1.09 0.32 8.95
N TYR A 154 1.73 0.71 7.87
CA TYR A 154 1.42 1.93 7.12
C TYR A 154 1.19 3.16 8.02
N PRO A 155 2.18 3.57 8.82
CA PRO A 155 2.04 4.65 9.80
C PRO A 155 2.04 6.01 9.11
N TYR A 156 0.94 6.33 8.41
CA TYR A 156 0.81 7.58 7.69
C TYR A 156 0.95 8.76 8.64
N VAL A 157 1.92 9.63 8.38
CA VAL A 157 2.19 10.78 9.22
C VAL A 157 1.90 12.08 8.47
N VAL A 158 1.36 13.07 9.17
CA VAL A 158 1.04 14.39 8.63
C VAL A 158 1.28 15.49 9.65
N GLU A 159 1.86 16.59 9.21
CA GLU A 159 1.93 17.83 9.95
C GLU A 159 0.69 18.69 9.66
N HIS A 160 0.07 19.18 10.71
CA HIS A 160 -1.06 20.11 10.62
C HIS A 160 -1.06 21.08 11.78
N GLU A 161 -1.12 22.38 11.49
CA GLU A 161 -1.14 23.47 12.49
C GLU A 161 0.03 23.40 13.50
N GLY A 162 1.21 22.98 13.04
CA GLY A 162 2.40 22.85 13.88
C GLY A 162 2.41 21.62 14.77
N GLU A 163 1.43 20.72 14.62
CA GLU A 163 1.32 19.47 15.35
C GLU A 163 1.54 18.28 14.41
N ILE A 164 2.10 17.20 14.93
CA ILE A 164 2.36 15.96 14.17
C ILE A 164 1.32 14.91 14.53
N PHE A 165 0.68 14.35 13.50
CA PHE A 165 -0.34 13.31 13.63
C PHE A 165 0.07 12.05 12.87
N CYS A 166 -0.42 10.91 13.35
CA CYS A 166 -0.24 9.61 12.71
C CYS A 166 -1.57 8.85 12.64
N ILE A 167 -1.83 8.21 11.50
CA ILE A 167 -2.90 7.23 11.32
C ILE A 167 -2.28 5.91 10.87
N PRO A 168 -1.95 5.00 11.78
CA PRO A 168 -1.47 3.68 11.40
C PRO A 168 -2.60 2.83 10.84
N GLU A 169 -2.31 1.93 9.91
CA GLU A 169 -3.24 0.87 9.54
C GLU A 169 -3.41 -0.11 10.71
N THR A 170 -4.63 -0.25 11.17
CA THR A 170 -5.07 -1.22 12.18
C THR A 170 -6.33 -1.94 11.72
N SER A 171 -6.28 -2.52 10.52
CA SER A 171 -7.46 -3.10 9.84
C SER A 171 -8.19 -4.16 10.68
N ALA A 172 -7.50 -4.86 11.56
CA ALA A 172 -8.10 -5.84 12.48
C ALA A 172 -9.02 -5.20 13.53
N SER A 173 -8.78 -3.95 13.92
CA SER A 173 -9.68 -3.20 14.84
C SER A 173 -10.90 -2.64 14.13
N LYS A 174 -10.88 -2.58 12.79
CA LYS A 174 -11.90 -1.96 11.93
C LYS A 174 -12.13 -0.46 12.18
N ASP A 175 -11.13 0.21 12.73
CA ASP A 175 -11.16 1.64 13.00
C ASP A 175 -9.96 2.32 12.37
N VAL A 176 -10.15 3.56 11.91
CA VAL A 176 -9.08 4.48 11.56
C VAL A 176 -8.95 5.50 12.69
N VAL A 177 -7.85 5.44 13.40
CA VAL A 177 -7.61 6.25 14.60
C VAL A 177 -6.53 7.28 14.33
N LEU A 178 -6.80 8.53 14.69
CA LEU A 178 -5.85 9.64 14.66
C LEU A 178 -5.12 9.72 15.98
N TYR A 179 -3.80 9.63 15.92
CA TYR A 179 -2.89 9.86 17.05
C TYR A 179 -2.15 11.17 16.86
N LYS A 180 -1.94 11.91 17.94
CA LYS A 180 -1.13 13.13 17.99
C LYS A 180 0.16 12.84 18.76
N ALA A 181 1.28 13.32 18.26
CA ALA A 181 2.52 13.28 19.00
C ALA A 181 2.47 14.26 20.19
N ILE A 182 2.72 13.75 21.39
CA ILE A 182 2.95 14.56 22.59
C ILE A 182 4.44 14.86 22.73
N ASP A 183 5.26 13.91 22.33
CA ASP A 183 6.72 13.95 22.33
C ASP A 183 7.21 13.16 21.11
N PHE A 184 7.41 13.83 19.99
CA PHE A 184 7.77 13.19 18.73
C PHE A 184 9.24 12.72 18.73
N PRO A 185 9.51 11.48 18.32
CA PRO A 185 8.57 10.43 17.92
C PRO A 185 8.15 9.49 19.07
N ALA A 186 8.54 9.77 20.32
CA ALA A 186 8.53 8.82 21.42
C ALA A 186 7.14 8.52 22.01
N ARG A 187 6.23 9.51 22.04
CA ARG A 187 4.94 9.35 22.72
C ARG A 187 3.79 9.94 21.91
N TRP A 188 2.69 9.20 21.86
CA TRP A 188 1.49 9.53 21.11
C TRP A 188 0.24 9.39 21.98
N GLU A 189 -0.75 10.22 21.74
CA GLU A 189 -2.08 10.09 22.33
C GLU A 189 -3.14 9.93 21.24
N LYS A 190 -4.17 9.14 21.52
CA LYS A 190 -5.35 9.03 20.67
C LYS A 190 -6.18 10.32 20.80
N VAL A 191 -6.43 11.00 19.67
CA VAL A 191 -7.21 12.24 19.67
C VAL A 191 -8.57 12.09 19.00
N ALA A 192 -8.72 11.18 18.04
CA ALA A 192 -9.99 10.93 17.37
C ALA A 192 -10.06 9.53 16.76
N THR A 193 -11.27 9.00 16.64
CA THR A 193 -11.57 7.90 15.72
C THR A 193 -12.22 8.50 14.50
N LEU A 194 -11.52 8.49 13.36
CA LEU A 194 -11.94 9.13 12.11
C LEU A 194 -13.00 8.29 11.38
N VAL A 195 -12.85 6.97 11.43
CA VAL A 195 -13.76 5.99 10.79
C VAL A 195 -13.96 4.82 11.74
N GLN A 196 -15.19 4.31 11.85
CA GLN A 196 -15.55 3.15 12.67
C GLN A 196 -16.17 2.04 11.82
N GLY A 197 -15.93 0.80 12.18
CA GLY A 197 -16.56 -0.38 11.59
C GLY A 197 -16.03 -0.76 10.20
N ILE A 198 -14.96 -0.13 9.72
CA ILE A 198 -14.37 -0.39 8.40
C ILE A 198 -12.93 -0.86 8.57
N ALA A 199 -12.62 -2.04 8.04
CA ALA A 199 -11.24 -2.54 7.92
C ALA A 199 -10.55 -1.80 6.77
N ALA A 200 -10.17 -0.54 7.02
CA ALA A 200 -9.50 0.31 6.06
C ALA A 200 -8.03 -0.13 5.88
N LEU A 201 -7.59 -0.24 4.64
CA LEU A 201 -6.22 -0.56 4.26
C LEU A 201 -5.51 0.70 3.77
N ASP A 202 -4.31 0.95 4.26
CA ASP A 202 -3.38 1.99 3.78
C ASP A 202 -4.01 3.39 3.69
N ALA A 203 -4.73 3.83 4.74
CA ALA A 203 -5.39 5.12 4.74
C ALA A 203 -4.38 6.26 4.56
N SER A 204 -4.59 7.08 3.52
CA SER A 204 -3.71 8.20 3.15
C SER A 204 -4.50 9.50 3.12
N LEU A 205 -3.97 10.53 3.76
CA LEU A 205 -4.61 11.83 3.89
C LEU A 205 -4.02 12.85 2.92
N VAL A 206 -4.84 13.81 2.49
CA VAL A 206 -4.37 15.00 1.78
C VAL A 206 -5.35 16.15 1.96
N ARG A 207 -4.83 17.35 2.12
CA ARG A 207 -5.62 18.58 2.03
C ARG A 207 -5.61 19.08 0.59
N PHE A 208 -6.78 19.11 -0.04
CA PHE A 208 -6.92 19.56 -1.42
C PHE A 208 -8.26 20.28 -1.61
N ASP A 209 -8.25 21.38 -2.34
CA ASP A 209 -9.43 22.20 -2.62
C ASP A 209 -10.24 22.55 -1.35
N GLY A 210 -9.53 23.06 -0.33
CA GLY A 210 -10.13 23.58 0.90
C GLY A 210 -10.63 22.55 1.89
N ARG A 211 -10.48 21.26 1.63
CA ARG A 211 -10.92 20.16 2.52
C ARG A 211 -9.91 19.05 2.65
N TRP A 212 -10.08 18.22 3.68
CA TRP A 212 -9.34 16.99 3.87
C TRP A 212 -9.99 15.85 3.09
N TRP A 213 -9.14 15.03 2.48
CA TRP A 213 -9.49 13.79 1.81
C TRP A 213 -8.73 12.65 2.44
N MET A 214 -9.40 11.51 2.62
CA MET A 214 -8.82 10.24 3.03
C MET A 214 -9.11 9.22 1.95
N PHE A 215 -8.06 8.66 1.36
CA PHE A 215 -8.17 7.54 0.42
C PHE A 215 -7.76 6.25 1.15
N TYR A 216 -8.53 5.19 1.01
CA TYR A 216 -8.24 3.91 1.64
C TYR A 216 -8.74 2.74 0.81
N GLY A 217 -8.10 1.56 0.99
CA GLY A 217 -8.55 0.31 0.41
C GLY A 217 -9.58 -0.39 1.30
N VAL A 218 -10.50 -1.12 0.69
CA VAL A 218 -11.37 -2.07 1.40
C VAL A 218 -11.26 -3.42 0.72
N GLU A 219 -10.90 -4.46 1.50
CA GLU A 219 -10.81 -5.82 0.99
C GLU A 219 -12.20 -6.44 0.87
N GLY A 220 -12.52 -6.88 -0.33
CA GLY A 220 -13.74 -7.62 -0.63
C GLY A 220 -13.51 -9.13 -0.71
N THR A 221 -14.47 -9.84 -1.27
CA THR A 221 -14.39 -11.28 -1.50
C THR A 221 -13.23 -11.63 -2.43
N ALA A 222 -12.57 -12.75 -2.16
CA ALA A 222 -11.47 -13.30 -2.95
C ALA A 222 -10.21 -12.39 -3.05
N GLY A 223 -9.97 -11.54 -2.04
CA GLY A 223 -8.79 -10.68 -1.99
C GLY A 223 -8.80 -9.52 -2.98
N THR A 224 -9.97 -9.15 -3.51
CA THR A 224 -10.11 -7.92 -4.31
C THR A 224 -10.13 -6.71 -3.40
N VAL A 225 -9.34 -5.69 -3.73
CA VAL A 225 -9.37 -4.41 -3.03
C VAL A 225 -10.11 -3.38 -3.86
N THR A 226 -11.00 -2.62 -3.24
CA THR A 226 -11.68 -1.46 -3.82
C THR A 226 -11.18 -0.17 -3.18
N LEU A 227 -11.02 0.88 -3.98
CA LEU A 227 -10.68 2.22 -3.50
C LEU A 227 -11.91 2.92 -2.97
N HIS A 228 -11.80 3.48 -1.79
CA HIS A 228 -12.80 4.35 -1.18
C HIS A 228 -12.18 5.68 -0.82
N ALA A 229 -13.02 6.71 -0.68
CA ALA A 229 -12.62 7.97 -0.09
C ALA A 229 -13.64 8.48 0.94
N MET A 230 -13.14 9.33 1.82
CA MET A 230 -13.93 10.19 2.70
C MET A 230 -13.40 11.61 2.60
N HIS A 231 -14.22 12.58 3.00
CA HIS A 231 -13.83 13.97 3.07
C HIS A 231 -14.30 14.63 4.37
N ALA A 232 -13.57 15.66 4.81
CA ALA A 232 -13.90 16.41 6.01
C ALA A 232 -13.47 17.86 5.87
N PRO A 233 -14.10 18.80 6.59
CA PRO A 233 -13.66 20.19 6.67
C PRO A 233 -12.38 20.34 7.50
N ASP A 234 -12.20 19.50 8.51
CA ASP A 234 -11.06 19.49 9.43
C ASP A 234 -10.45 18.09 9.52
N LEU A 235 -9.16 18.00 9.92
CA LEU A 235 -8.44 16.74 10.08
C LEU A 235 -9.12 15.81 11.09
N ARG A 236 -9.71 16.36 12.15
CA ARG A 236 -10.43 15.61 13.18
C ARG A 236 -11.87 15.25 12.77
N GLY A 237 -12.34 15.76 11.61
CA GLY A 237 -13.68 15.50 11.09
C GLY A 237 -14.65 16.66 11.20
N PRO A 238 -15.96 16.42 11.06
CA PRO A 238 -16.56 15.09 10.81
C PRO A 238 -16.25 14.54 9.42
N TRP A 239 -15.88 13.27 9.35
CA TRP A 239 -15.57 12.58 8.10
C TRP A 239 -16.83 12.01 7.45
N MET A 240 -17.07 12.37 6.20
CA MET A 240 -18.21 11.92 5.41
C MET A 240 -17.74 11.02 4.24
N PRO A 241 -18.43 9.90 3.98
CA PRO A 241 -18.08 9.04 2.86
C PRO A 241 -18.33 9.74 1.53
N HIS A 242 -17.46 9.48 0.56
CA HIS A 242 -17.67 9.94 -0.82
C HIS A 242 -18.89 9.28 -1.45
N GLY A 243 -19.76 10.07 -2.10
CA GLY A 243 -21.03 9.61 -2.66
C GLY A 243 -20.91 8.53 -3.74
N ALA A 244 -19.78 8.44 -4.43
CA ALA A 244 -19.52 7.43 -5.46
C ALA A 244 -18.76 6.19 -4.96
N ASN A 245 -18.54 6.02 -3.64
CA ASN A 245 -17.86 4.82 -3.13
C ASN A 245 -18.55 3.50 -3.54
N PRO A 246 -17.81 2.46 -3.93
CA PRO A 246 -16.36 2.41 -4.16
C PRO A 246 -15.95 3.15 -5.43
N LEU A 247 -14.86 3.93 -5.36
CA LEU A 247 -14.40 4.79 -6.46
C LEU A 247 -13.79 4.00 -7.61
N LYS A 248 -13.04 2.95 -7.29
CA LYS A 248 -12.23 2.21 -8.26
C LYS A 248 -12.00 0.77 -7.82
N MET A 249 -11.87 -0.12 -8.80
CA MET A 249 -11.44 -1.51 -8.63
C MET A 249 -10.49 -1.88 -9.77
N ASP A 250 -9.20 -1.66 -9.56
CA ASP A 250 -8.13 -2.01 -10.50
C ASP A 250 -6.90 -2.48 -9.70
N VAL A 251 -6.54 -3.74 -9.83
CA VAL A 251 -5.41 -4.35 -9.10
C VAL A 251 -4.08 -3.61 -9.29
N ARG A 252 -3.97 -2.76 -10.34
CA ARG A 252 -2.75 -2.00 -10.66
C ARG A 252 -2.67 -0.65 -9.96
N SER A 253 -3.76 -0.14 -9.38
CA SER A 253 -3.74 1.23 -8.86
C SER A 253 -4.86 1.55 -7.86
N THR A 254 -5.48 0.54 -7.25
CA THR A 254 -6.55 0.75 -6.26
C THR A 254 -6.00 1.03 -4.87
N ARG A 255 -5.15 0.14 -4.35
CA ARG A 255 -4.64 0.19 -2.98
C ARG A 255 -3.70 1.38 -2.80
N PRO A 256 -3.90 2.28 -1.81
CA PRO A 256 -2.97 3.38 -1.59
C PRO A 256 -1.53 2.87 -1.40
N GLY A 257 -0.55 3.71 -1.70
CA GLY A 257 0.87 3.33 -1.68
C GLY A 257 1.79 4.52 -1.44
N GLY A 258 1.48 5.35 -0.44
CA GLY A 258 2.30 6.49 -0.04
C GLY A 258 1.55 7.81 0.08
N THR A 259 2.29 8.91 0.08
CA THR A 259 1.74 10.25 0.30
C THR A 259 1.10 10.81 -0.98
N PRO A 260 -0.21 11.09 -1.02
CA PRO A 260 -0.79 11.91 -2.07
C PRO A 260 -0.17 13.32 -2.02
N PHE A 261 0.12 13.88 -3.19
CA PHE A 261 0.81 15.18 -3.28
C PHE A 261 0.21 16.06 -4.37
N VAL A 262 0.37 17.37 -4.20
CA VAL A 262 -0.06 18.37 -5.20
C VAL A 262 1.17 18.88 -5.95
N HIS A 263 1.13 18.82 -7.27
CA HIS A 263 2.14 19.38 -8.15
C HIS A 263 1.49 20.22 -9.25
N GLN A 264 1.89 21.49 -9.36
CA GLN A 264 1.31 22.44 -10.33
C GLN A 264 -0.23 22.50 -10.28
N GLY A 265 -0.80 22.54 -9.05
CA GLY A 265 -2.24 22.59 -8.83
C GLY A 265 -2.99 21.29 -9.07
N THR A 266 -2.32 20.21 -9.46
CA THR A 266 -2.90 18.91 -9.73
C THR A 266 -2.59 17.94 -8.60
N LEU A 267 -3.59 17.20 -8.12
CA LEU A 267 -3.44 16.15 -7.13
C LEU A 267 -2.97 14.84 -7.77
N TYR A 268 -1.95 14.25 -7.20
CA TYR A 268 -1.44 12.93 -7.56
C TYR A 268 -1.56 11.96 -6.38
N ARG A 269 -1.95 10.73 -6.66
CA ARG A 269 -2.11 9.67 -5.67
C ARG A 269 -1.22 8.47 -6.00
N PRO A 270 -0.22 8.14 -5.17
CA PRO A 270 0.51 6.88 -5.26
C PRO A 270 -0.41 5.71 -4.92
N ALA A 271 -0.29 4.62 -5.66
CA ALA A 271 -1.05 3.39 -5.43
C ALA A 271 -0.22 2.15 -5.76
N GLN A 272 -0.44 1.08 -5.05
CA GLN A 272 0.26 -0.19 -5.26
C GLN A 272 -0.22 -0.88 -6.54
N ASP A 273 0.71 -1.26 -7.42
CA ASP A 273 0.45 -2.21 -8.50
C ASP A 273 0.68 -3.64 -7.99
N CYS A 274 -0.41 -4.32 -7.67
CA CYS A 274 -0.41 -5.71 -7.22
C CYS A 274 -0.68 -6.72 -8.33
N SER A 275 -0.63 -6.33 -9.61
CA SER A 275 -0.95 -7.20 -10.77
C SER A 275 0.02 -8.38 -10.94
N ARG A 276 1.27 -8.21 -10.50
CA ARG A 276 2.30 -9.27 -10.51
C ARG A 276 2.57 -9.86 -9.11
N GLY A 277 1.77 -9.47 -8.13
CA GLY A 277 1.90 -9.82 -6.72
C GLY A 277 1.96 -8.57 -5.85
N TYR A 278 1.77 -8.75 -4.55
CA TYR A 278 1.76 -7.67 -3.56
C TYR A 278 3.04 -6.85 -3.60
N GLY A 279 2.89 -5.52 -3.77
CA GLY A 279 4.00 -4.58 -3.76
C GLY A 279 4.91 -4.67 -5.00
N GLY A 280 4.38 -4.98 -6.19
CA GLY A 280 5.19 -5.14 -7.40
C GLY A 280 5.72 -3.83 -7.99
N ALA A 281 4.99 -2.73 -7.84
CA ALA A 281 5.34 -1.38 -8.28
C ALA A 281 4.41 -0.35 -7.63
N VAL A 282 4.72 0.93 -7.75
CA VAL A 282 3.82 2.04 -7.38
C VAL A 282 3.35 2.74 -8.64
N ALA A 283 2.02 2.81 -8.85
CA ALA A 283 1.38 3.61 -9.88
C ALA A 283 1.20 5.04 -9.36
N LEU A 284 1.57 6.05 -10.13
CA LEU A 284 1.22 7.45 -9.87
C LEU A 284 -0.02 7.80 -10.68
N ASN A 285 -1.10 8.13 -9.98
CA ASN A 285 -2.38 8.47 -10.58
C ASN A 285 -2.58 9.98 -10.52
N ARG A 286 -2.90 10.59 -11.65
CA ARG A 286 -3.35 11.98 -11.73
C ARG A 286 -4.84 12.02 -11.45
N VAL A 287 -5.25 12.73 -10.41
CA VAL A 287 -6.67 12.95 -10.11
C VAL A 287 -7.16 14.08 -10.99
N THR A 288 -8.09 13.79 -11.89
CA THR A 288 -8.62 14.75 -12.86
C THR A 288 -9.96 15.35 -12.43
N ARG A 289 -10.70 14.65 -11.57
CA ARG A 289 -11.92 15.16 -10.93
C ARG A 289 -11.97 14.66 -9.48
N LEU A 290 -12.27 15.55 -8.56
CA LEU A 290 -12.46 15.23 -7.14
C LEU A 290 -13.45 16.22 -6.53
N SER A 291 -14.60 15.71 -6.18
CA SER A 291 -15.63 16.40 -5.40
C SER A 291 -16.29 15.41 -4.44
N PRO A 292 -17.16 15.78 -3.51
CA PRO A 292 -17.83 14.83 -2.63
C PRO A 292 -18.64 13.73 -3.32
N VAL A 293 -18.95 13.91 -4.61
CA VAL A 293 -19.84 13.00 -5.37
C VAL A 293 -19.23 12.53 -6.70
N ASP A 294 -18.14 13.13 -7.17
CA ASP A 294 -17.50 12.78 -8.43
C ASP A 294 -16.01 12.57 -8.26
N PHE A 295 -15.50 11.48 -8.85
CA PHE A 295 -14.09 11.11 -8.80
C PHE A 295 -13.65 10.49 -10.12
N HIS A 296 -12.52 10.98 -10.63
CA HIS A 296 -11.84 10.35 -11.75
C HIS A 296 -10.32 10.53 -11.63
N GLU A 297 -9.59 9.47 -11.93
CA GLU A 297 -8.12 9.49 -11.99
C GLU A 297 -7.61 8.64 -13.14
N GLU A 298 -6.41 8.93 -13.59
CA GLU A 298 -5.70 8.16 -14.61
C GLU A 298 -4.25 7.89 -14.20
N VAL A 299 -3.74 6.71 -14.52
CA VAL A 299 -2.35 6.35 -14.27
C VAL A 299 -1.46 7.11 -15.25
N VAL A 300 -0.51 7.90 -14.74
CA VAL A 300 0.45 8.64 -15.56
C VAL A 300 1.79 7.92 -15.70
N THR A 301 2.24 7.22 -14.66
CA THR A 301 3.48 6.45 -14.70
C THR A 301 3.51 5.36 -13.62
N PHE A 302 4.51 4.49 -13.70
CA PHE A 302 4.80 3.47 -12.70
C PHE A 302 6.23 3.61 -12.20
N VAL A 303 6.39 3.68 -10.89
CA VAL A 303 7.69 3.54 -10.21
C VAL A 303 7.93 2.06 -9.99
N ARG A 304 8.99 1.54 -10.59
CA ARG A 304 9.34 0.11 -10.55
C ARG A 304 10.60 -0.10 -9.73
N PRO A 305 10.75 -1.27 -9.09
CA PRO A 305 12.00 -1.59 -8.41
C PRO A 305 13.16 -1.64 -9.44
N ASP A 306 14.34 -1.24 -8.98
CA ASP A 306 15.56 -1.44 -9.77
C ASP A 306 15.94 -2.92 -9.80
N ALA A 307 15.91 -3.52 -10.99
CA ALA A 307 16.21 -4.93 -11.18
C ALA A 307 17.66 -5.31 -10.82
N HIS A 308 18.57 -4.35 -10.79
CA HIS A 308 19.98 -4.52 -10.45
C HIS A 308 20.33 -4.02 -9.04
N GLY A 309 19.39 -3.40 -8.37
CA GLY A 309 19.54 -2.88 -7.01
C GLY A 309 19.44 -3.96 -5.92
N PRO A 310 19.64 -3.58 -4.68
CA PRO A 310 19.58 -4.51 -3.54
C PRO A 310 18.17 -5.05 -3.23
N PHE A 311 17.11 -4.40 -3.76
CA PHE A 311 15.71 -4.75 -3.55
C PHE A 311 14.95 -4.88 -4.88
N PRO A 312 15.27 -5.88 -5.72
CA PRO A 312 14.77 -5.96 -7.11
C PRO A 312 13.34 -6.55 -7.22
N ALA A 313 12.74 -7.01 -6.12
CA ALA A 313 11.51 -7.81 -6.18
C ALA A 313 10.21 -7.01 -6.02
N GLY A 314 10.28 -5.76 -5.54
CA GLY A 314 9.10 -4.92 -5.36
C GLY A 314 9.39 -3.56 -4.74
N ILE A 315 8.38 -2.70 -4.80
CA ILE A 315 8.24 -1.40 -4.14
C ILE A 315 6.74 -1.18 -3.93
N HIS A 316 6.29 -0.72 -2.76
CA HIS A 316 4.86 -0.49 -2.56
C HIS A 316 4.51 0.83 -1.86
N THR A 317 5.49 1.52 -1.30
CA THR A 317 5.27 2.81 -0.64
C THR A 317 6.22 3.87 -1.18
N LEU A 318 5.65 5.03 -1.53
CA LEU A 318 6.36 6.21 -2.01
C LEU A 318 5.86 7.43 -1.23
N SER A 319 6.64 7.94 -0.29
CA SER A 319 6.17 8.96 0.66
C SER A 319 7.02 10.23 0.61
N ALA A 320 6.34 11.38 0.57
CA ALA A 320 6.98 12.70 0.55
C ALA A 320 7.46 13.09 1.95
N VAL A 321 8.66 13.66 2.03
CA VAL A 321 9.23 14.26 3.25
C VAL A 321 9.95 15.56 2.89
N GLY A 322 9.21 16.65 2.80
CA GLY A 322 9.75 17.92 2.33
C GLY A 322 10.34 17.81 0.91
N ASP A 323 11.63 18.09 0.78
CA ASP A 323 12.40 18.00 -0.46
C ASP A 323 12.98 16.59 -0.75
N ARG A 324 12.63 15.60 0.06
CA ARG A 324 13.06 14.20 -0.05
C ARG A 324 11.88 13.27 -0.26
N THR A 325 12.20 12.04 -0.64
CA THR A 325 11.23 10.95 -0.74
C THR A 325 11.75 9.75 0.04
N VAL A 326 10.90 9.11 0.81
CA VAL A 326 11.19 7.80 1.41
C VAL A 326 10.42 6.73 0.67
N ILE A 327 11.08 5.60 0.47
CA ILE A 327 10.53 4.47 -0.27
C ILE A 327 10.81 3.17 0.49
N ASP A 328 10.08 2.14 0.16
CA ASP A 328 10.51 0.79 0.52
C ASP A 328 10.93 -0.03 -0.71
N GLY A 329 11.57 -1.15 -0.45
CA GLY A 329 11.95 -2.09 -1.48
C GLY A 329 11.90 -3.52 -0.97
N GLN A 330 11.55 -4.45 -1.86
CA GLN A 330 11.45 -5.88 -1.55
C GLN A 330 12.58 -6.68 -2.17
N ARG A 331 13.14 -7.59 -1.41
CA ARG A 331 14.00 -8.66 -1.92
C ARG A 331 13.54 -10.03 -1.40
N ARG A 332 13.99 -11.09 -2.06
CA ARG A 332 13.72 -12.46 -1.63
C ARG A 332 14.99 -13.07 -1.11
N LEU A 333 15.02 -13.47 0.14
CA LEU A 333 16.14 -14.13 0.78
C LEU A 333 15.86 -15.62 0.98
N PHE A 334 16.90 -16.42 0.77
CA PHE A 334 16.89 -17.82 1.19
C PHE A 334 17.31 -17.90 2.66
N VAL A 335 16.36 -18.28 3.54
CA VAL A 335 16.59 -18.35 4.99
C VAL A 335 16.17 -19.74 5.50
N PRO A 336 17.06 -20.75 5.49
CA PRO A 336 16.73 -22.10 5.92
C PRO A 336 16.18 -22.22 7.34
N ALA A 337 16.63 -21.34 8.24
CA ALA A 337 16.16 -21.33 9.65
C ALA A 337 14.64 -21.08 9.79
N LEU A 338 14.02 -20.39 8.83
CA LEU A 338 12.58 -20.13 8.84
C LEU A 338 11.74 -21.26 8.23
N PHE A 339 12.37 -22.29 7.65
CA PHE A 339 11.69 -23.44 7.05
C PHE A 339 10.73 -24.11 8.03
N PHE A 340 11.18 -24.42 9.25
CA PHE A 340 10.33 -25.08 10.24
C PHE A 340 9.17 -24.18 10.73
N ALA A 341 9.36 -22.87 10.78
CA ALA A 341 8.28 -21.94 11.11
C ALA A 341 7.21 -21.92 10.01
N GLN A 342 7.63 -21.90 8.74
CA GLN A 342 6.72 -21.95 7.59
C GLN A 342 6.01 -23.30 7.46
N LEU A 343 6.72 -24.40 7.70
CA LEU A 343 6.11 -25.74 7.70
C LEU A 343 5.02 -25.85 8.76
N ARG A 344 5.26 -25.39 9.98
CA ARG A 344 4.24 -25.31 11.05
C ARG A 344 3.04 -24.48 10.65
N LYS A 345 3.26 -23.32 9.98
CA LYS A 345 2.19 -22.45 9.49
C LYS A 345 1.35 -23.15 8.40
N MET A 346 1.99 -23.87 7.49
CA MET A 346 1.31 -24.67 6.46
C MET A 346 0.44 -25.75 7.08
N LEU A 347 0.96 -26.52 8.03
CA LEU A 347 0.22 -27.57 8.72
C LEU A 347 -0.99 -27.03 9.50
N ARG A 348 -0.86 -25.87 10.15
CA ARG A 348 -1.98 -25.19 10.83
C ARG A 348 -3.07 -24.74 9.85
N ARG A 349 -2.71 -24.27 8.65
CA ARG A 349 -3.69 -23.89 7.61
C ARG A 349 -4.43 -25.08 7.05
N LEU A 350 -3.73 -26.19 6.79
CA LEU A 350 -4.34 -27.44 6.33
C LEU A 350 -5.27 -28.06 7.39
N GLY A 351 -4.94 -27.96 8.68
CA GLY A 351 -5.79 -28.39 9.77
C GLY A 351 -7.06 -27.55 9.95
N ARG A 352 -7.02 -26.24 9.64
CA ARG A 352 -8.20 -25.34 9.69
C ARG A 352 -9.12 -25.44 8.47
N ALA A 353 -8.66 -26.00 7.37
CA ALA A 353 -9.47 -26.22 6.16
C ALA A 353 -10.35 -27.49 6.23
N LYS A 354 -10.33 -28.22 7.33
CA LYS A 354 -11.10 -29.46 7.54
C LYS A 354 -12.32 -29.31 8.47
N PHE A 355 -12.71 -28.06 8.83
CA PHE A 355 -13.92 -27.80 9.62
C PHE A 355 -14.76 -26.70 9.01
#